data_3c8166a639869b798042e5a262b087dd
#
_entry.id   3c8166a639869b798042e5a262b087dd
#
_cell.length_a   1.000
_cell.length_b   1.000
_cell.length_c   1.000
_cell.angle_alpha   90.00
_cell.angle_beta   90.00
_cell.angle_gamma   90.00
#
_symmetry.space_group_name_H-M   'P 1'
#
loop_
_entity.id
_entity.type
_entity.pdbx_description
1 polymer ?
#
loop_
_entity_poly.entity_id
_entity_poly.type
_entity_poly.pdbx_seq_one_letter_code
_entity_poly.pdbx_strand_id
1 'polypeptide(L)'
;INGFKLNFFGEHNLQNLNAALLVCQELGISKKLFFESISSFKGASKRLELIKENKHTSIYKDFAHSPSKLKATIKSVKQQFPNRKLVSCMELHTFSSLNKKFLKEYSNSMDDTDIGIVYFNKKTIQNKKLNVISKKEVIDSFKRKDLKVFNDSNLLKDFLNSLSWKQRNLLMMSSGNFNNLDLNKIISI
;
A
#
# COMPACT_ATOMS: atom_id res chain seq x y z
N ILE A 1 -9.86 23.22 0.66
CA ILE A 1 -9.57 23.77 -0.68
C ILE A 1 -10.92 23.86 -1.38
N ASN A 2 -11.66 24.95 -1.13
CA ASN A 2 -13.02 25.08 -1.62
C ASN A 2 -13.05 25.16 -3.16
N GLY A 3 -13.73 24.20 -3.80
CA GLY A 3 -14.07 24.23 -5.22
C GLY A 3 -13.19 23.38 -6.17
N PHE A 4 -12.07 22.82 -5.72
CA PHE A 4 -11.23 21.97 -6.57
C PHE A 4 -11.26 20.51 -6.12
N LYS A 5 -11.51 19.59 -7.08
CA LYS A 5 -11.47 18.15 -6.84
C LYS A 5 -10.05 17.65 -7.06
N LEU A 6 -9.52 16.93 -6.08
CA LEU A 6 -8.25 16.21 -6.22
C LEU A 6 -8.51 14.73 -6.54
N ASN A 7 -7.70 14.15 -7.43
CA ASN A 7 -7.79 12.74 -7.81
C ASN A 7 -6.87 11.84 -6.96
N PHE A 8 -6.33 12.36 -5.88
CA PHE A 8 -5.49 11.65 -4.92
C PHE A 8 -5.85 12.08 -3.50
N PHE A 9 -5.49 11.27 -2.52
CA PHE A 9 -5.80 11.46 -1.12
C PHE A 9 -4.64 11.00 -0.21
N GLY A 10 -4.83 11.14 1.09
CA GLY A 10 -3.88 10.76 2.11
C GLY A 10 -2.98 11.92 2.52
N GLU A 11 -2.68 11.98 3.82
CA GLU A 11 -1.94 13.08 4.44
C GLU A 11 -0.62 13.38 3.76
N HIS A 12 0.16 12.34 3.40
CA HIS A 12 1.43 12.50 2.69
C HIS A 12 1.29 13.19 1.35
N ASN A 13 0.26 12.82 0.58
CA ASN A 13 0.01 13.44 -0.72
C ASN A 13 -0.44 14.89 -0.57
N LEU A 14 -1.21 15.21 0.47
CA LEU A 14 -1.61 16.59 0.77
C LEU A 14 -0.43 17.44 1.25
N GLN A 15 0.49 16.88 2.03
CA GLN A 15 1.73 17.56 2.41
C GLN A 15 2.61 17.84 1.18
N ASN A 16 2.77 16.86 0.28
CA ASN A 16 3.49 17.06 -0.98
C ASN A 16 2.82 18.11 -1.88
N LEU A 17 1.49 18.11 -1.96
CA LEU A 17 0.72 19.13 -2.66
C LEU A 17 1.00 20.53 -2.10
N ASN A 18 0.99 20.67 -0.77
CA ASN A 18 1.26 21.95 -0.12
C ASN A 18 2.70 22.44 -0.39
N ALA A 19 3.67 21.54 -0.31
CA ALA A 19 5.06 21.86 -0.64
C ALA A 19 5.20 22.30 -2.11
N ALA A 20 4.57 21.59 -3.04
CA ALA A 20 4.57 21.97 -4.45
C ALA A 20 3.90 23.33 -4.70
N LEU A 21 2.79 23.61 -4.00
CA LEU A 21 2.12 24.92 -4.08
C LEU A 21 3.05 26.05 -3.65
N LEU A 22 3.75 25.89 -2.51
CA LEU A 22 4.68 26.91 -2.02
C LEU A 22 5.79 27.20 -3.04
N VAL A 23 6.41 26.16 -3.61
CA VAL A 23 7.43 26.31 -4.65
C VAL A 23 6.86 27.01 -5.88
N CYS A 24 5.68 26.64 -6.34
CA CYS A 24 5.03 27.27 -7.48
C CYS A 24 4.73 28.74 -7.24
N GLN A 25 4.33 29.12 -6.02
CA GLN A 25 4.10 30.52 -5.66
C GLN A 25 5.38 31.34 -5.67
N GLU A 26 6.50 30.81 -5.20
CA GLU A 26 7.83 31.46 -5.31
C GLU A 26 8.25 31.68 -6.78
N LEU A 27 7.80 30.82 -7.69
CA LEU A 27 8.00 30.96 -9.13
C LEU A 27 6.96 31.86 -9.83
N GLY A 28 6.11 32.56 -9.07
CA GLY A 28 5.10 33.48 -9.61
C GLY A 28 3.82 32.81 -10.12
N ILE A 29 3.62 31.52 -9.88
CA ILE A 29 2.39 30.82 -10.27
C ILE A 29 1.30 31.11 -9.23
N SER A 30 0.16 31.67 -9.67
CA SER A 30 -0.95 31.95 -8.76
C SER A 30 -1.55 30.67 -8.18
N LYS A 31 -2.06 30.76 -6.94
CA LYS A 31 -2.76 29.65 -6.28
C LYS A 31 -3.92 29.10 -7.12
N LYS A 32 -4.67 29.99 -7.81
CA LYS A 32 -5.77 29.59 -8.71
C LYS A 32 -5.26 28.71 -9.84
N LEU A 33 -4.25 29.16 -10.59
CA LEU A 33 -3.67 28.44 -11.70
C LEU A 33 -3.08 27.09 -11.26
N PHE A 34 -2.42 27.06 -10.09
CA PHE A 34 -1.92 25.81 -9.50
C PHE A 34 -3.03 24.79 -9.30
N PHE A 35 -4.16 25.19 -8.65
CA PHE A 35 -5.25 24.24 -8.39
C PHE A 35 -6.02 23.84 -9.64
N GLU A 36 -6.16 24.72 -10.62
CA GLU A 36 -6.71 24.37 -11.94
C GLU A 36 -5.86 23.29 -12.60
N SER A 37 -4.54 23.45 -12.61
CA SER A 37 -3.60 22.51 -13.22
C SER A 37 -3.54 21.17 -12.47
N ILE A 38 -3.46 21.18 -11.14
CA ILE A 38 -3.33 19.96 -10.34
C ILE A 38 -4.60 19.11 -10.33
N SER A 39 -5.76 19.67 -10.67
CA SER A 39 -7.02 18.93 -10.72
C SER A 39 -7.00 17.78 -11.74
N SER A 40 -6.18 17.88 -12.80
CA SER A 40 -5.97 16.82 -13.78
C SER A 40 -4.95 15.77 -13.36
N PHE A 41 -4.15 16.04 -12.34
CA PHE A 41 -3.11 15.14 -11.87
C PHE A 41 -3.71 13.90 -11.19
N LYS A 42 -3.36 12.71 -11.67
CA LYS A 42 -3.89 11.42 -11.19
C LYS A 42 -3.07 10.78 -10.06
N GLY A 43 -2.09 11.49 -9.52
CA GLY A 43 -1.14 10.94 -8.53
C GLY A 43 0.14 10.43 -9.19
N ALA A 44 1.15 10.18 -8.34
CA ALA A 44 2.41 9.58 -8.78
C ALA A 44 2.29 8.05 -8.78
N SER A 45 2.98 7.39 -9.72
CA SER A 45 3.04 5.93 -9.76
C SER A 45 3.54 5.37 -8.42
N LYS A 46 2.95 4.28 -7.96
CA LYS A 46 3.22 3.64 -6.68
C LYS A 46 3.09 4.57 -5.45
N ARG A 47 2.20 5.57 -5.52
CA ARG A 47 1.86 6.46 -4.39
C ARG A 47 0.35 6.52 -4.24
N LEU A 48 -0.25 5.52 -3.58
CA LEU A 48 -1.69 5.27 -3.58
C LEU A 48 -2.26 5.30 -5.00
N GLU A 49 -1.51 4.72 -5.93
CA GLU A 49 -1.88 4.61 -7.35
C GLU A 49 -3.13 3.74 -7.47
N LEU A 50 -4.20 4.32 -8.03
CA LEU A 50 -5.43 3.58 -8.32
C LEU A 50 -5.20 2.68 -9.54
N ILE A 51 -5.27 1.37 -9.36
CA ILE A 51 -5.11 0.39 -10.43
C ILE A 51 -6.43 0.07 -11.11
N LYS A 52 -7.48 -0.12 -10.30
CA LYS A 52 -8.81 -0.48 -10.78
C LYS A 52 -9.85 -0.09 -9.75
N GLU A 53 -11.04 0.28 -10.19
CA GLU A 53 -12.17 0.52 -9.30
C GLU A 53 -13.52 0.21 -9.93
N ASN A 54 -14.50 -0.04 -9.06
CA ASN A 54 -15.92 -0.03 -9.37
C ASN A 54 -16.69 0.63 -8.21
N LYS A 55 -18.03 0.60 -8.28
CA LYS A 55 -18.89 1.21 -7.25
C LYS A 55 -18.59 0.72 -5.81
N HIS A 56 -18.07 -0.49 -5.64
CA HIS A 56 -17.94 -1.16 -4.34
C HIS A 56 -16.51 -1.43 -3.89
N THR A 57 -15.53 -1.34 -4.80
CA THR A 57 -14.17 -1.81 -4.61
C THR A 57 -13.18 -0.91 -5.31
N SER A 58 -12.07 -0.59 -4.66
CA SER A 58 -10.93 0.08 -5.28
C SER A 58 -9.65 -0.69 -4.95
N ILE A 59 -8.76 -0.82 -5.92
CA ILE A 59 -7.45 -1.48 -5.79
C ILE A 59 -6.37 -0.42 -5.90
N TYR A 60 -5.56 -0.31 -4.87
CA TYR A 60 -4.45 0.63 -4.79
C TYR A 60 -3.11 -0.09 -4.74
N LYS A 61 -2.10 0.55 -5.33
CA LYS A 61 -0.70 0.17 -5.23
C LYS A 61 0.10 1.30 -4.59
N ASP A 62 0.97 0.94 -3.64
CA ASP A 62 1.82 1.90 -2.94
C ASP A 62 3.24 1.38 -2.75
N PHE A 63 4.21 2.28 -2.63
CA PHE A 63 5.62 1.96 -2.40
C PHE A 63 5.97 1.81 -0.91
N ALA A 64 4.99 1.92 -0.01
CA ALA A 64 5.22 1.76 1.42
C ALA A 64 5.87 0.40 1.72
N HIS A 65 7.01 0.42 2.36
CA HIS A 65 7.81 -0.76 2.70
C HIS A 65 8.48 -0.66 4.08
N SER A 66 8.36 0.47 4.77
CA SER A 66 8.83 0.64 6.16
C SER A 66 7.63 0.66 7.12
N PRO A 67 7.82 0.33 8.40
CA PRO A 67 6.74 0.24 9.39
C PRO A 67 5.87 1.49 9.46
N SER A 68 6.49 2.66 9.56
CA SER A 68 5.77 3.94 9.66
C SER A 68 4.97 4.28 8.39
N LYS A 69 5.55 4.06 7.20
CA LYS A 69 4.87 4.27 5.92
C LYS A 69 3.72 3.29 5.74
N LEU A 70 3.92 2.02 6.10
CA LEU A 70 2.88 0.99 6.07
C LEU A 70 1.66 1.43 6.88
N LYS A 71 1.88 1.82 8.14
CA LYS A 71 0.81 2.29 9.04
C LYS A 71 0.11 3.54 8.49
N ALA A 72 0.85 4.53 8.03
CA ALA A 72 0.30 5.77 7.49
C ALA A 72 -0.54 5.54 6.23
N THR A 73 -0.08 4.69 5.29
CA THR A 73 -0.79 4.38 4.06
C THR A 73 -2.09 3.60 4.35
N ILE A 74 -2.06 2.60 5.23
CA ILE A 74 -3.25 1.87 5.68
C ILE A 74 -4.27 2.83 6.29
N LYS A 75 -3.85 3.69 7.23
CA LYS A 75 -4.71 4.70 7.85
C LYS A 75 -5.36 5.63 6.81
N SER A 76 -4.59 6.10 5.82
CA SER A 76 -5.10 6.96 4.75
C SER A 76 -6.23 6.30 3.95
N VAL A 77 -6.07 5.02 3.58
CA VAL A 77 -7.12 4.29 2.84
C VAL A 77 -8.35 4.03 3.71
N LYS A 78 -8.18 3.69 4.99
CA LYS A 78 -9.31 3.51 5.93
C LYS A 78 -10.08 4.82 6.14
N GLN A 79 -9.40 5.93 6.26
CA GLN A 79 -10.04 7.25 6.40
C GLN A 79 -10.80 7.67 5.13
N GLN A 80 -10.26 7.37 3.95
CA GLN A 80 -10.92 7.67 2.67
C GLN A 80 -12.17 6.82 2.45
N PHE A 81 -12.19 5.57 2.96
CA PHE A 81 -13.28 4.63 2.75
C PHE A 81 -13.73 4.00 4.08
N PRO A 82 -14.31 4.77 5.01
CA PRO A 82 -14.63 4.30 6.37
C PRO A 82 -15.64 3.13 6.39
N ASN A 83 -16.52 3.06 5.38
CA ASN A 83 -17.57 2.04 5.27
C ASN A 83 -17.15 0.81 4.46
N ARG A 84 -15.89 0.75 3.98
CA ARG A 84 -15.37 -0.41 3.26
C ARG A 84 -14.36 -1.16 4.11
N LYS A 85 -14.40 -2.49 4.05
CA LYS A 85 -13.32 -3.32 4.62
C LYS A 85 -12.04 -3.12 3.82
N LEU A 86 -10.90 -3.21 4.49
CA LEU A 86 -9.58 -3.06 3.88
C LEU A 86 -8.79 -4.36 3.97
N VAL A 87 -8.38 -4.88 2.83
CA VAL A 87 -7.37 -5.91 2.68
C VAL A 87 -6.05 -5.23 2.38
N SER A 88 -5.07 -5.37 3.26
CA SER A 88 -3.73 -4.79 3.05
C SER A 88 -2.72 -5.92 2.87
N CYS A 89 -2.00 -5.89 1.76
CA CYS A 89 -0.94 -6.84 1.45
C CYS A 89 0.40 -6.12 1.36
N MET A 90 1.36 -6.51 2.21
CA MET A 90 2.72 -5.99 2.18
C MET A 90 3.69 -7.05 1.67
N GLU A 91 4.60 -6.68 0.77
CA GLU A 91 5.74 -7.52 0.38
C GLU A 91 6.99 -7.13 1.19
N LEU A 92 7.56 -8.10 1.90
CA LEU A 92 8.90 -7.99 2.48
C LEU A 92 9.92 -8.23 1.36
N HIS A 93 10.53 -7.15 0.86
CA HIS A 93 11.42 -7.20 -0.31
C HIS A 93 12.79 -6.57 -0.07
N THR A 94 12.88 -5.55 0.80
CA THR A 94 14.14 -4.85 1.09
C THR A 94 15.05 -5.68 1.98
N PHE A 95 16.34 -5.35 2.02
CA PHE A 95 17.30 -5.97 2.95
C PHE A 95 16.85 -5.82 4.41
N SER A 96 16.37 -4.65 4.80
CA SER A 96 15.87 -4.40 6.15
C SER A 96 14.62 -5.21 6.46
N SER A 97 13.60 -5.19 5.58
CA SER A 97 12.33 -5.90 5.82
C SER A 97 12.48 -7.42 5.88
N LEU A 98 13.54 -7.99 5.29
CA LEU A 98 13.88 -9.41 5.36
C LEU A 98 14.86 -9.74 6.50
N ASN A 99 15.29 -8.76 7.29
CA ASN A 99 16.17 -8.96 8.43
C ASN A 99 15.34 -9.27 9.70
N LYS A 100 15.63 -10.40 10.36
CA LYS A 100 14.90 -10.86 11.55
C LYS A 100 14.87 -9.85 12.70
N LYS A 101 15.96 -9.09 12.91
CA LYS A 101 16.00 -8.06 13.95
C LYS A 101 15.07 -6.90 13.61
N PHE A 102 15.06 -6.47 12.36
CA PHE A 102 14.23 -5.36 11.89
C PHE A 102 12.75 -5.73 11.75
N LEU A 103 12.41 -7.01 11.54
CA LEU A 103 11.02 -7.46 11.44
C LEU A 103 10.17 -7.03 12.65
N LYS A 104 10.77 -6.95 13.84
CA LYS A 104 10.08 -6.53 15.08
C LYS A 104 9.55 -5.11 15.02
N GLU A 105 10.14 -4.25 14.19
CA GLU A 105 9.69 -2.87 13.98
C GLU A 105 8.31 -2.78 13.30
N TYR A 106 7.88 -3.87 12.62
CA TYR A 106 6.54 -3.96 12.04
C TYR A 106 5.43 -4.26 13.05
N SER A 107 5.77 -4.37 14.34
CA SER A 107 4.78 -4.57 15.40
C SER A 107 3.65 -3.53 15.29
N ASN A 108 2.41 -4.02 15.27
CA ASN A 108 1.18 -3.21 15.22
C ASN A 108 1.06 -2.28 13.99
N SER A 109 1.87 -2.49 12.94
CA SER A 109 1.83 -1.65 11.74
C SER A 109 0.64 -1.92 10.81
N MET A 110 -0.07 -3.02 11.04
CA MET A 110 -1.24 -3.44 10.24
C MET A 110 -2.54 -3.52 11.07
N ASP A 111 -2.62 -2.89 12.25
CA ASP A 111 -3.78 -3.00 13.14
C ASP A 111 -5.05 -2.40 12.52
N ASP A 112 -4.92 -1.32 11.74
CA ASP A 112 -6.06 -0.63 11.12
C ASP A 112 -6.61 -1.36 9.88
N THR A 113 -6.06 -2.52 9.48
CA THR A 113 -6.58 -3.30 8.35
C THR A 113 -7.50 -4.42 8.79
N ASP A 114 -8.56 -4.71 8.04
CA ASP A 114 -9.50 -5.80 8.37
C ASP A 114 -8.89 -7.16 8.04
N ILE A 115 -8.14 -7.28 6.94
CA ILE A 115 -7.38 -8.49 6.58
C ILE A 115 -5.93 -8.09 6.29
N GLY A 116 -5.03 -8.50 7.17
CA GLY A 116 -3.60 -8.30 7.00
C GLY A 116 -2.94 -9.45 6.26
N ILE A 117 -2.16 -9.15 5.23
CA ILE A 117 -1.42 -10.11 4.43
C ILE A 117 0.03 -9.67 4.34
N VAL A 118 0.95 -10.60 4.57
CA VAL A 118 2.38 -10.40 4.31
C VAL A 118 2.86 -11.45 3.31
N TYR A 119 3.55 -10.99 2.29
CA TYR A 119 4.18 -11.83 1.29
C TYR A 119 5.71 -11.67 1.35
N PHE A 120 6.44 -12.75 1.16
CA PHE A 120 7.87 -12.71 0.91
C PHE A 120 8.29 -13.84 -0.02
N ASN A 121 9.30 -13.59 -0.86
CA ASN A 121 9.78 -14.59 -1.81
C ASN A 121 11.09 -15.24 -1.30
N LYS A 122 11.12 -16.58 -1.20
CA LYS A 122 12.30 -17.32 -0.76
C LYS A 122 13.51 -17.11 -1.68
N LYS A 123 13.29 -16.99 -3.01
CA LYS A 123 14.37 -16.72 -3.97
C LYS A 123 14.98 -15.34 -3.74
N THR A 124 14.16 -14.33 -3.37
CA THR A 124 14.66 -13.00 -3.02
C THR A 124 15.57 -13.05 -1.79
N ILE A 125 15.23 -13.84 -0.77
CA ILE A 125 16.05 -14.03 0.43
C ILE A 125 17.40 -14.68 0.05
N GLN A 126 17.37 -15.74 -0.76
CA GLN A 126 18.57 -16.44 -1.24
C GLN A 126 19.47 -15.52 -2.08
N ASN A 127 18.90 -14.77 -3.05
CA ASN A 127 19.64 -13.84 -3.89
C ASN A 127 20.30 -12.71 -3.09
N LYS A 128 19.69 -12.31 -1.98
CA LYS A 128 20.24 -11.32 -1.06
C LYS A 128 21.21 -11.91 -0.02
N LYS A 129 21.42 -13.22 -0.05
CA LYS A 129 22.27 -13.95 0.92
C LYS A 129 21.87 -13.67 2.39
N LEU A 130 20.57 -13.57 2.65
CA LEU A 130 20.01 -13.34 3.98
C LEU A 130 19.58 -14.64 4.64
N ASN A 131 19.52 -14.64 5.97
CA ASN A 131 18.98 -15.77 6.74
C ASN A 131 17.50 -16.00 6.41
N VAL A 132 17.13 -17.25 6.25
CA VAL A 132 15.73 -17.64 5.98
C VAL A 132 14.84 -17.19 7.13
N ILE A 133 13.73 -16.55 6.79
CA ILE A 133 12.64 -16.20 7.71
C ILE A 133 11.49 -17.19 7.56
N SER A 134 10.86 -17.55 8.65
CA SER A 134 9.67 -18.41 8.68
C SER A 134 8.39 -17.59 8.72
N LYS A 135 7.26 -18.20 8.31
CA LYS A 135 5.94 -17.55 8.44
C LYS A 135 5.61 -17.22 9.89
N LYS A 136 6.00 -18.08 10.84
CA LYS A 136 5.80 -17.87 12.28
C LYS A 136 6.55 -16.63 12.76
N GLU A 137 7.83 -16.47 12.40
CA GLU A 137 8.61 -15.29 12.77
C GLU A 137 7.99 -14.00 12.25
N VAL A 138 7.38 -14.03 11.05
CA VAL A 138 6.65 -12.87 10.50
C VAL A 138 5.40 -12.57 11.35
N ILE A 139 4.56 -13.58 11.64
CA ILE A 139 3.35 -13.42 12.46
C ILE A 139 3.70 -12.84 13.83
N ASP A 140 4.69 -13.42 14.50
CA ASP A 140 5.13 -13.01 15.85
C ASP A 140 5.68 -11.57 15.83
N SER A 141 6.38 -11.17 14.76
CA SER A 141 6.95 -9.84 14.61
C SER A 141 5.90 -8.75 14.40
N PHE A 142 4.87 -9.03 13.60
CA PHE A 142 3.75 -8.10 13.39
C PHE A 142 2.78 -8.05 14.59
N LYS A 143 2.91 -8.96 15.55
CA LYS A 143 2.02 -9.13 16.72
C LYS A 143 0.53 -9.27 16.34
N ARG A 144 0.27 -9.90 15.20
CA ARG A 144 -1.08 -10.08 14.67
C ARG A 144 -1.36 -11.55 14.37
N LYS A 145 -2.13 -12.22 15.25
CA LYS A 145 -2.39 -13.68 15.19
C LYS A 145 -3.18 -14.12 13.95
N ASP A 146 -4.05 -13.27 13.40
CA ASP A 146 -4.85 -13.53 12.20
C ASP A 146 -4.14 -13.15 10.89
N LEU A 147 -2.87 -12.71 10.96
CA LEU A 147 -2.06 -12.34 9.80
C LEU A 147 -1.91 -13.52 8.84
N LYS A 148 -2.24 -13.30 7.56
CA LYS A 148 -2.03 -14.27 6.49
C LYS A 148 -0.63 -14.10 5.92
N VAL A 149 0.18 -15.16 5.94
CA VAL A 149 1.57 -15.07 5.46
C VAL A 149 1.80 -16.03 4.31
N PHE A 150 2.22 -15.50 3.16
CA PHE A 150 2.50 -16.26 1.95
C PHE A 150 3.97 -16.11 1.55
N ASN A 151 4.54 -17.18 1.00
CA ASN A 151 5.88 -17.21 0.39
C ASN A 151 5.87 -17.81 -1.03
N ASP A 152 4.66 -17.98 -1.57
CA ASP A 152 4.36 -18.39 -2.93
C ASP A 152 3.32 -17.42 -3.50
N SER A 153 3.60 -16.86 -4.69
CA SER A 153 2.74 -15.86 -5.33
C SER A 153 1.44 -16.47 -5.88
N ASN A 154 1.42 -17.74 -6.24
CA ASN A 154 0.21 -18.43 -6.69
C ASN A 154 -0.76 -18.62 -5.52
N LEU A 155 -0.27 -19.06 -4.36
CA LEU A 155 -1.10 -19.17 -3.16
C LEU A 155 -1.64 -17.81 -2.70
N LEU A 156 -0.86 -16.74 -2.82
CA LEU A 156 -1.35 -15.38 -2.58
C LEU A 156 -2.46 -15.01 -3.56
N LYS A 157 -2.26 -15.28 -4.86
CA LYS A 157 -3.24 -15.05 -5.91
C LYS A 157 -4.56 -15.79 -5.64
N ASP A 158 -4.47 -17.08 -5.33
CA ASP A 158 -5.64 -17.92 -5.06
C ASP A 158 -6.41 -17.43 -3.84
N PHE A 159 -5.69 -17.02 -2.79
CA PHE A 159 -6.32 -16.40 -1.61
C PHE A 159 -7.03 -15.08 -1.96
N LEU A 160 -6.41 -14.19 -2.72
CA LEU A 160 -7.05 -12.94 -3.13
C LEU A 160 -8.29 -13.20 -4.00
N ASN A 161 -8.24 -14.20 -4.89
CA ASN A 161 -9.38 -14.59 -5.73
C ASN A 161 -10.52 -15.25 -4.94
N SER A 162 -10.23 -15.87 -3.80
CA SER A 162 -11.25 -16.49 -2.94
C SER A 162 -12.06 -15.48 -2.12
N LEU A 163 -11.59 -14.21 -2.04
CA LEU A 163 -12.27 -13.18 -1.26
C LEU A 163 -13.45 -12.57 -2.03
N SER A 164 -14.55 -12.30 -1.29
CA SER A 164 -15.61 -11.44 -1.82
C SER A 164 -15.16 -9.98 -1.80
N TRP A 165 -15.25 -9.29 -2.93
CA TRP A 165 -14.80 -7.90 -3.08
C TRP A 165 -15.91 -6.87 -2.92
N LYS A 166 -17.13 -7.26 -2.63
CA LYS A 166 -18.23 -6.33 -2.34
C LYS A 166 -17.94 -5.54 -1.06
N GLN A 167 -17.91 -4.21 -1.15
CA GLN A 167 -17.59 -3.27 -0.05
C GLN A 167 -16.21 -3.55 0.58
N ARG A 168 -15.22 -3.81 -0.28
CA ARG A 168 -13.87 -4.14 0.18
C ARG A 168 -12.81 -3.57 -0.76
N ASN A 169 -11.83 -2.87 -0.20
CA ASN A 169 -10.70 -2.33 -0.94
C ASN A 169 -9.46 -3.24 -0.79
N LEU A 170 -8.59 -3.23 -1.80
CA LEU A 170 -7.27 -3.85 -1.74
C LEU A 170 -6.18 -2.78 -1.80
N LEU A 171 -5.23 -2.88 -0.87
CA LEU A 171 -4.02 -2.07 -0.83
C LEU A 171 -2.79 -2.97 -0.92
N MET A 172 -2.06 -2.88 -2.03
CA MET A 172 -0.83 -3.64 -2.29
C MET A 172 0.39 -2.74 -2.08
N MET A 173 1.24 -3.07 -1.10
CA MET A 173 2.37 -2.24 -0.67
C MET A 173 3.68 -2.97 -0.86
N SER A 174 4.56 -2.42 -1.71
CA SER A 174 5.87 -3.04 -1.99
C SER A 174 6.85 -2.08 -2.64
N SER A 175 8.14 -2.24 -2.30
CA SER A 175 9.25 -1.73 -3.11
C SER A 175 9.64 -2.67 -4.26
N GLY A 176 9.08 -3.89 -4.29
CA GLY A 176 9.23 -4.89 -5.34
C GLY A 176 8.01 -4.97 -6.26
N ASN A 177 7.64 -6.18 -6.67
CA ASN A 177 6.58 -6.43 -7.64
C ASN A 177 5.74 -7.68 -7.34
N PHE A 178 5.77 -8.20 -6.12
CA PHE A 178 5.06 -9.42 -5.72
C PHE A 178 5.34 -10.62 -6.64
N ASN A 179 6.58 -10.76 -7.11
CA ASN A 179 6.98 -11.77 -8.08
C ASN A 179 6.20 -11.67 -9.40
N ASN A 180 6.06 -10.45 -9.93
CA ASN A 180 5.32 -10.10 -11.14
C ASN A 180 3.82 -10.45 -11.12
N LEU A 181 3.21 -10.37 -9.95
CA LEU A 181 1.78 -10.58 -9.79
C LEU A 181 1.00 -9.49 -10.55
N ASP A 182 0.22 -9.89 -11.56
CA ASP A 182 -0.60 -8.97 -12.36
C ASP A 182 -1.91 -8.65 -11.64
N LEU A 183 -1.97 -7.49 -11.01
CA LEU A 183 -3.14 -7.05 -10.23
C LEU A 183 -4.39 -6.85 -11.09
N ASN A 184 -4.24 -6.57 -12.39
CA ASN A 184 -5.38 -6.40 -13.29
C ASN A 184 -6.11 -7.73 -13.56
N LYS A 185 -5.40 -8.85 -13.45
CA LYS A 185 -5.91 -10.20 -13.72
C LYS A 185 -6.35 -10.97 -12.48
N ILE A 186 -6.04 -10.47 -11.28
CA ILE A 186 -6.29 -11.21 -10.04
C ILE A 186 -7.70 -11.05 -9.56
N ILE A 187 -8.28 -9.86 -9.69
CA ILE A 187 -9.57 -9.54 -9.11
C ILE A 187 -10.52 -9.11 -10.21
N SER A 188 -11.52 -9.93 -10.46
CA SER A 188 -12.64 -9.59 -11.36
C SER A 188 -13.58 -8.63 -10.62
N ILE A 189 -13.39 -7.33 -10.80
CA ILE A 189 -14.27 -6.27 -10.29
C ILE A 189 -14.77 -5.38 -11.40
#